data_79c8907edecab6f8590a73ee904a687c
#
_entry.id   79c8907edecab6f8590a73ee904a687c
#
_cell.length_a   1.000
_cell.length_b   1.000
_cell.length_c   1.000
_cell.angle_alpha   90.00
_cell.angle_beta   90.00
_cell.angle_gamma   90.00
#
_symmetry.space_group_name_H-M   'P 1'
#
loop_
_entity.id
_entity.type
_entity.pdbx_description
1 polymer ?
#
loop_
_entity_poly.entity_id
_entity_poly.type
_entity_poly.pdbx_seq_one_letter_code
_entity_poly.pdbx_strand_id
1 'polypeptide(L)'
;MARYDIVIIGGAIVGSSIAWYLREEGFTGSIALIERDPSFARSATTLSCASIRQQFSIPENIRLSQFTLGLFRDLRTRFGEDADIAFHEKGYLILASEAGLPVLKANHATQAAEGADILLEDPAALQERFSWISTEGIAAGAYGRSGEGWFDAHALLSLFRKGLKDRKIDFISETVTGIRRTGDHVTAAELANGEVIEAGIVVNAAGTGAGKVAAMAGLHLPVEPRKRSVFVFEARDRFDDMPLLVDPSGVYVRPEGSVFITGGAESHETDKAADPEDFDPDWPLFEEVIWPVLAERIPAFEAIKQTGGWAGHYDYNRLDQNAVIGPHPEVENFLFCNGFSGHGLQQAPAAGKAIAEFVVHGGYRTIDCSAFGYERIAENRPFRELNVI
;
A
#
# COMPACT_ATOMS: atom_id res chain seq x y z
N MET A 1 -35.22 -5.79 -2.32
CA MET A 1 -33.84 -5.61 -1.88
C MET A 1 -32.96 -6.42 -2.83
N ALA A 2 -31.87 -5.83 -3.31
CA ALA A 2 -30.87 -6.58 -4.06
C ALA A 2 -30.13 -7.52 -3.09
N ARG A 3 -29.73 -8.70 -3.58
CA ARG A 3 -28.98 -9.70 -2.80
C ARG A 3 -27.74 -10.10 -3.56
N TYR A 4 -26.62 -10.17 -2.85
CA TYR A 4 -25.34 -10.63 -3.37
C TYR A 4 -24.73 -11.70 -2.45
N ASP A 5 -24.03 -12.63 -3.06
CA ASP A 5 -23.29 -13.63 -2.30
C ASP A 5 -22.09 -12.99 -1.61
N ILE A 6 -21.46 -12.01 -2.27
CA ILE A 6 -20.35 -11.22 -1.71
C ILE A 6 -20.59 -9.73 -1.95
N VAL A 7 -20.43 -8.94 -0.90
CA VAL A 7 -20.36 -7.46 -0.96
C VAL A 7 -18.99 -7.01 -0.53
N ILE A 8 -18.27 -6.30 -1.41
CA ILE A 8 -16.97 -5.71 -1.14
C ILE A 8 -17.15 -4.21 -0.95
N ILE A 9 -16.71 -3.67 0.19
CA ILE A 9 -16.81 -2.25 0.53
C ILE A 9 -15.46 -1.58 0.33
N GLY A 10 -15.38 -0.67 -0.64
CA GLY A 10 -14.17 -0.02 -1.15
C GLY A 10 -13.74 -0.60 -2.49
N GLY A 11 -13.78 0.24 -3.54
CA GLY A 11 -13.55 -0.14 -4.93
C GLY A 11 -12.17 0.23 -5.48
N ALA A 12 -11.25 0.78 -4.66
CA ALA A 12 -9.89 1.07 -5.06
C ALA A 12 -9.08 -0.23 -5.30
N ILE A 13 -7.75 -0.16 -5.33
CA ILE A 13 -6.92 -1.29 -5.78
C ILE A 13 -7.17 -2.58 -4.97
N VAL A 14 -7.37 -2.50 -3.65
CA VAL A 14 -7.60 -3.67 -2.80
C VAL A 14 -8.91 -4.37 -3.16
N GLY A 15 -10.03 -3.65 -3.13
CA GLY A 15 -11.34 -4.24 -3.44
C GLY A 15 -11.46 -4.70 -4.89
N SER A 16 -10.88 -3.94 -5.84
CA SER A 16 -10.84 -4.34 -7.25
C SER A 16 -10.02 -5.62 -7.46
N SER A 17 -8.90 -5.76 -6.74
CA SER A 17 -8.08 -6.95 -6.75
C SER A 17 -8.82 -8.17 -6.18
N ILE A 18 -9.49 -8.02 -5.02
CA ILE A 18 -10.31 -9.09 -4.43
C ILE A 18 -11.37 -9.56 -5.43
N ALA A 19 -12.13 -8.61 -6.00
CA ALA A 19 -13.19 -8.93 -6.95
C ALA A 19 -12.65 -9.66 -8.20
N TRP A 20 -11.49 -9.23 -8.71
CA TRP A 20 -10.79 -9.89 -9.81
C TRP A 20 -10.42 -11.33 -9.47
N TYR A 21 -9.72 -11.54 -8.34
CA TYR A 21 -9.22 -12.86 -7.97
C TYR A 21 -10.34 -13.81 -7.55
N LEU A 22 -11.46 -13.34 -7.01
CA LEU A 22 -12.64 -14.20 -6.79
C LEU A 22 -13.07 -14.91 -8.08
N ARG A 23 -13.08 -14.20 -9.20
CA ARG A 23 -13.38 -14.81 -10.51
C ARG A 23 -12.29 -15.72 -11.03
N GLU A 24 -11.03 -15.37 -10.81
CA GLU A 24 -9.87 -16.22 -11.15
C GLU A 24 -9.90 -17.56 -10.37
N GLU A 25 -10.31 -17.52 -9.09
CA GLU A 25 -10.47 -18.71 -8.24
C GLU A 25 -11.74 -19.51 -8.54
N GLY A 26 -12.56 -19.08 -9.52
CA GLY A 26 -13.74 -19.80 -9.95
C GLY A 26 -14.99 -19.51 -9.14
N PHE A 27 -15.05 -18.44 -8.36
CA PHE A 27 -16.28 -18.02 -7.69
C PHE A 27 -17.34 -17.62 -8.72
N THR A 28 -18.50 -18.28 -8.70
CA THR A 28 -19.58 -18.08 -9.69
C THR A 28 -20.76 -17.28 -9.16
N GLY A 29 -20.83 -17.04 -7.84
CA GLY A 29 -21.89 -16.27 -7.18
C GLY A 29 -21.88 -14.79 -7.56
N SER A 30 -22.89 -14.05 -7.13
CA SER A 30 -23.05 -12.61 -7.37
C SER A 30 -22.08 -11.80 -6.49
N ILE A 31 -21.44 -10.77 -7.07
CA ILE A 31 -20.50 -9.88 -6.39
C ILE A 31 -20.92 -8.43 -6.62
N ALA A 32 -21.10 -7.67 -5.53
CA ALA A 32 -21.19 -6.22 -5.56
C ALA A 32 -19.90 -5.60 -5.04
N LEU A 33 -19.35 -4.63 -5.77
CA LEU A 33 -18.24 -3.78 -5.37
C LEU A 33 -18.77 -2.37 -5.16
N ILE A 34 -18.81 -1.91 -3.90
CA ILE A 34 -19.38 -0.62 -3.52
C ILE A 34 -18.27 0.39 -3.32
N GLU A 35 -18.34 1.52 -4.02
CA GLU A 35 -17.37 2.61 -3.92
C GLU A 35 -18.07 3.96 -3.83
N ARG A 36 -17.67 4.76 -2.84
CA ARG A 36 -18.26 6.08 -2.59
C ARG A 36 -17.86 7.14 -3.62
N ASP A 37 -16.63 7.05 -4.15
CA ASP A 37 -16.09 7.99 -5.14
C ASP A 37 -15.55 7.22 -6.36
N PRO A 38 -16.36 7.09 -7.42
CA PRO A 38 -15.96 6.38 -8.63
C PRO A 38 -14.83 7.06 -9.41
N SER A 39 -14.48 8.30 -9.07
CA SER A 39 -13.31 8.98 -9.62
C SER A 39 -11.99 8.53 -8.98
N PHE A 40 -12.05 8.00 -7.75
CA PHE A 40 -10.90 7.64 -6.93
C PHE A 40 -9.93 8.79 -6.64
N ALA A 41 -10.35 10.04 -6.88
CA ALA A 41 -9.48 11.22 -6.77
C ALA A 41 -8.83 11.37 -5.38
N ARG A 42 -9.50 10.86 -4.34
CA ARG A 42 -9.04 10.90 -2.94
C ARG A 42 -8.68 9.53 -2.38
N SER A 43 -8.49 8.53 -3.22
CA SER A 43 -8.10 7.20 -2.74
C SER A 43 -6.61 7.14 -2.40
N ALA A 44 -6.25 6.33 -1.40
CA ALA A 44 -4.85 6.03 -1.09
C ALA A 44 -4.09 5.50 -2.31
N THR A 45 -4.78 4.78 -3.20
CA THR A 45 -4.22 4.25 -4.44
C THR A 45 -3.71 5.35 -5.36
N THR A 46 -4.54 6.35 -5.64
CA THR A 46 -4.24 7.39 -6.64
C THR A 46 -3.33 8.50 -6.11
N LEU A 47 -3.32 8.71 -4.80
CA LEU A 47 -2.48 9.70 -4.13
C LEU A 47 -1.16 9.12 -3.59
N SER A 48 -0.87 7.85 -3.91
CA SER A 48 0.37 7.16 -3.55
C SER A 48 1.57 7.69 -4.35
N CYS A 49 2.78 7.57 -3.80
CA CYS A 49 4.04 7.71 -4.56
C CYS A 49 4.31 6.54 -5.50
N ALA A 50 3.47 5.51 -5.46
CA ALA A 50 3.40 4.39 -6.39
C ALA A 50 4.71 3.62 -6.57
N SER A 51 5.24 3.09 -5.50
CA SER A 51 6.46 2.28 -5.51
C SER A 51 6.22 0.83 -5.10
N ILE A 52 7.15 -0.04 -5.45
CA ILE A 52 7.21 -1.44 -5.04
C ILE A 52 8.61 -1.79 -4.60
N ARG A 53 8.71 -2.48 -3.47
CA ARG A 53 9.96 -2.94 -2.87
C ARG A 53 9.81 -4.31 -2.21
N GLN A 54 10.93 -4.99 -2.01
CA GLN A 54 11.04 -6.24 -1.24
C GLN A 54 11.75 -6.00 0.11
N GLN A 55 12.20 -4.79 0.37
CA GLN A 55 12.93 -4.41 1.58
C GLN A 55 11.98 -4.23 2.76
N PHE A 56 11.46 -5.34 3.27
CA PHE A 56 10.67 -5.44 4.50
C PHE A 56 11.43 -6.19 5.59
N SER A 57 10.97 -6.07 6.84
CA SER A 57 11.56 -6.73 8.00
C SER A 57 10.98 -8.13 8.25
N ILE A 58 9.82 -8.44 7.67
CA ILE A 58 9.14 -9.73 7.83
C ILE A 58 8.93 -10.45 6.50
N PRO A 59 9.09 -11.80 6.48
CA PRO A 59 8.99 -12.59 5.27
C PRO A 59 7.66 -12.46 4.54
N GLU A 60 6.55 -12.37 5.28
CA GLU A 60 5.20 -12.30 4.72
C GLU A 60 5.03 -11.07 3.85
N ASN A 61 5.51 -9.89 4.27
CA ASN A 61 5.46 -8.67 3.47
C ASN A 61 6.32 -8.77 2.21
N ILE A 62 7.47 -9.43 2.30
CA ILE A 62 8.35 -9.70 1.15
C ILE A 62 7.61 -10.55 0.12
N ARG A 63 6.98 -11.64 0.56
CA ARG A 63 6.24 -12.57 -0.31
C ARG A 63 5.03 -11.91 -0.98
N LEU A 64 4.30 -11.03 -0.27
CA LEU A 64 3.22 -10.23 -0.85
C LEU A 64 3.73 -9.36 -2.01
N SER A 65 4.88 -8.70 -1.83
CA SER A 65 5.49 -7.88 -2.89
C SER A 65 6.03 -8.72 -4.04
N GLN A 66 6.65 -9.86 -3.77
CA GLN A 66 7.13 -10.78 -4.81
C GLN A 66 6.00 -11.33 -5.67
N PHE A 67 4.84 -11.64 -5.07
CA PHE A 67 3.65 -12.03 -5.83
C PHE A 67 3.22 -10.92 -6.79
N THR A 68 3.18 -9.67 -6.32
CA THR A 68 2.81 -8.51 -7.15
C THR A 68 3.82 -8.28 -8.28
N LEU A 69 5.11 -8.46 -8.02
CA LEU A 69 6.14 -8.42 -9.06
C LEU A 69 5.94 -9.51 -10.13
N GLY A 70 5.54 -10.71 -9.71
CA GLY A 70 5.12 -11.77 -10.62
C GLY A 70 3.97 -11.34 -11.52
N LEU A 71 2.97 -10.65 -10.95
CA LEU A 71 1.87 -10.05 -11.72
C LEU A 71 2.38 -8.99 -12.71
N PHE A 72 3.29 -8.11 -12.31
CA PHE A 72 3.83 -7.06 -13.20
C PHE A 72 4.56 -7.64 -14.41
N ARG A 73 5.26 -8.76 -14.23
CA ARG A 73 5.92 -9.50 -15.32
C ARG A 73 4.94 -10.21 -16.26
N ASP A 74 3.72 -10.48 -15.79
CA ASP A 74 2.68 -11.23 -16.51
C ASP A 74 1.47 -10.35 -16.91
N LEU A 75 1.60 -9.03 -16.87
CA LEU A 75 0.50 -8.09 -17.10
C LEU A 75 -0.22 -8.33 -18.43
N ARG A 76 0.53 -8.49 -19.51
CA ARG A 76 -0.04 -8.65 -20.87
C ARG A 76 -0.83 -9.94 -21.00
N THR A 77 -0.35 -11.03 -20.42
CA THR A 77 -1.07 -12.30 -20.40
C THR A 77 -2.39 -12.20 -19.66
N ARG A 78 -2.42 -11.41 -18.57
CA ARG A 78 -3.59 -11.33 -17.69
C ARG A 78 -4.62 -10.28 -18.10
N PHE A 79 -4.15 -9.13 -18.59
CA PHE A 79 -5.00 -7.96 -18.86
C PHE A 79 -5.06 -7.59 -20.34
N GLY A 80 -4.33 -8.30 -21.21
CA GLY A 80 -4.27 -8.06 -22.67
C GLY A 80 -2.99 -7.38 -23.13
N GLU A 81 -2.70 -7.47 -24.44
CA GLU A 81 -1.44 -7.04 -25.05
C GLU A 81 -1.07 -5.56 -24.81
N ASP A 82 -2.06 -4.69 -24.64
CA ASP A 82 -1.86 -3.27 -24.38
C ASP A 82 -1.66 -2.94 -22.89
N ALA A 83 -1.64 -3.95 -21.99
CA ALA A 83 -1.48 -3.72 -20.57
C ALA A 83 -0.07 -3.21 -20.26
N ASP A 84 -0.02 -2.03 -19.66
CA ASP A 84 1.19 -1.36 -19.23
C ASP A 84 0.90 -0.53 -17.97
N ILE A 85 1.84 -0.50 -17.07
CA ILE A 85 1.79 0.29 -15.82
C ILE A 85 3.01 1.21 -15.69
N ALA A 86 3.75 1.41 -16.77
CA ALA A 86 4.99 2.19 -16.78
C ALA A 86 5.94 1.80 -15.63
N PHE A 87 6.19 0.50 -15.44
CA PHE A 87 7.05 0.04 -14.36
C PHE A 87 8.51 0.39 -14.65
N HIS A 88 9.07 1.25 -13.78
CA HIS A 88 10.48 1.65 -13.77
C HIS A 88 11.24 0.84 -12.73
N GLU A 89 11.84 -0.27 -13.14
CA GLU A 89 12.65 -1.14 -12.29
C GLU A 89 14.05 -0.54 -12.07
N LYS A 90 14.11 0.58 -11.34
CA LYS A 90 15.34 1.33 -11.05
C LYS A 90 15.92 1.05 -9.66
N GLY A 91 15.23 0.25 -8.88
CA GLY A 91 15.64 -0.13 -7.54
C GLY A 91 15.18 0.80 -6.43
N TYR A 92 15.51 0.36 -5.23
CA TYR A 92 15.35 1.09 -3.98
C TYR A 92 16.69 1.13 -3.24
N LEU A 93 17.06 2.28 -2.71
CA LEU A 93 18.25 2.45 -1.88
C LEU A 93 17.83 2.96 -0.51
N ILE A 94 17.92 2.12 0.50
CA ILE A 94 17.64 2.49 1.89
C ILE A 94 18.98 2.70 2.60
N LEU A 95 19.22 3.93 3.03
CA LEU A 95 20.44 4.30 3.76
C LEU A 95 20.25 4.16 5.27
N ALA A 96 21.30 3.80 5.98
CA ALA A 96 21.30 3.73 7.44
C ALA A 96 22.50 4.45 8.03
N SER A 97 22.24 5.16 9.14
CA SER A 97 23.25 5.67 10.04
C SER A 97 23.85 4.53 10.90
N GLU A 98 24.88 4.82 11.69
CA GLU A 98 25.43 3.86 12.66
C GLU A 98 24.37 3.27 13.60
N ALA A 99 23.41 4.10 14.04
CA ALA A 99 22.32 3.66 14.90
C ALA A 99 21.35 2.71 14.18
N GLY A 100 21.08 2.93 12.89
CA GLY A 100 20.19 2.10 12.06
C GLY A 100 20.84 0.83 11.50
N LEU A 101 22.19 0.76 11.48
CA LEU A 101 22.92 -0.33 10.86
C LEU A 101 22.55 -1.73 11.36
N PRO A 102 22.33 -1.98 12.67
CA PRO A 102 21.92 -3.31 13.14
C PRO A 102 20.57 -3.75 12.57
N VAL A 103 19.60 -2.83 12.46
CA VAL A 103 18.29 -3.10 11.89
C VAL A 103 18.39 -3.36 10.40
N LEU A 104 19.16 -2.53 9.66
CA LEU A 104 19.39 -2.73 8.23
C LEU A 104 20.00 -4.10 7.93
N LYS A 105 20.99 -4.54 8.70
CA LYS A 105 21.62 -5.87 8.56
C LYS A 105 20.66 -7.01 8.85
N ALA A 106 19.83 -6.88 9.91
CA ALA A 106 18.83 -7.90 10.24
C ALA A 106 17.78 -8.01 9.13
N ASN A 107 17.29 -6.88 8.63
CA ASN A 107 16.35 -6.83 7.51
C ASN A 107 16.94 -7.45 6.24
N HIS A 108 18.19 -7.09 5.90
CA HIS A 108 18.89 -7.67 4.75
C HIS A 108 19.01 -9.19 4.85
N ALA A 109 19.32 -9.73 6.03
CA ALA A 109 19.40 -11.18 6.23
C ALA A 109 18.03 -11.87 5.96
N THR A 110 16.93 -11.27 6.43
CA THR A 110 15.55 -11.75 6.15
C THR A 110 15.25 -11.68 4.64
N GLN A 111 15.57 -10.57 4.00
CA GLN A 111 15.34 -10.34 2.57
C GLN A 111 16.13 -11.34 1.71
N ALA A 112 17.39 -11.57 2.05
CA ALA A 112 18.23 -12.55 1.36
C ALA A 112 17.70 -13.99 1.53
N ALA A 113 17.20 -14.35 2.71
CA ALA A 113 16.58 -15.65 2.96
C ALA A 113 15.31 -15.86 2.13
N GLU A 114 14.57 -14.79 1.81
CA GLU A 114 13.39 -14.80 0.94
C GLU A 114 13.75 -14.63 -0.56
N GLY A 115 15.05 -14.62 -0.90
CA GLY A 115 15.52 -14.54 -2.29
C GLY A 115 15.42 -13.15 -2.93
N ALA A 116 15.27 -12.09 -2.15
CA ALA A 116 15.30 -10.72 -2.67
C ALA A 116 16.74 -10.34 -3.10
N ASP A 117 16.85 -9.67 -4.24
CA ASP A 117 18.14 -9.29 -4.83
C ASP A 117 18.63 -7.94 -4.28
N ILE A 118 19.02 -7.95 -3.01
CA ILE A 118 19.44 -6.76 -2.26
C ILE A 118 20.93 -6.83 -1.97
N LEU A 119 21.67 -5.76 -2.32
CA LEU A 119 23.06 -5.57 -1.92
C LEU A 119 23.12 -4.76 -0.62
N LEU A 120 23.95 -5.20 0.31
CA LEU A 120 24.32 -4.40 1.48
C LEU A 120 25.72 -3.82 1.21
N GLU A 121 25.79 -2.52 1.03
CA GLU A 121 27.00 -1.81 0.60
C GLU A 121 27.48 -0.85 1.70
N ASP A 122 28.80 -0.79 1.87
CA ASP A 122 29.45 0.20 2.72
C ASP A 122 29.51 1.59 2.03
N PRO A 123 29.89 2.67 2.75
CA PRO A 123 29.93 4.02 2.18
C PRO A 123 30.83 4.16 0.94
N ALA A 124 31.92 3.40 0.87
CA ALA A 124 32.87 3.47 -0.26
C ALA A 124 32.23 2.85 -1.52
N ALA A 125 31.61 1.68 -1.40
CA ALA A 125 30.89 1.03 -2.48
C ALA A 125 29.67 1.85 -2.96
N LEU A 126 28.96 2.48 -2.02
CA LEU A 126 27.87 3.41 -2.35
C LEU A 126 28.36 4.61 -3.16
N GLN A 127 29.48 5.22 -2.76
CA GLN A 127 30.06 6.36 -3.47
C GLN A 127 30.57 5.97 -4.86
N GLU A 128 31.10 4.76 -5.02
CA GLU A 128 31.52 4.24 -6.32
C GLU A 128 30.34 4.02 -7.25
N ARG A 129 29.24 3.47 -6.72
CA ARG A 129 28.01 3.18 -7.49
C ARG A 129 27.21 4.42 -7.82
N PHE A 130 27.01 5.29 -6.84
CA PHE A 130 26.19 6.49 -6.90
C PHE A 130 27.04 7.73 -6.56
N SER A 131 27.88 8.16 -7.47
CA SER A 131 28.82 9.26 -7.24
C SER A 131 28.16 10.61 -6.91
N TRP A 132 26.86 10.70 -7.11
CA TRP A 132 26.04 11.88 -6.85
C TRP A 132 25.51 11.97 -5.41
N ILE A 133 25.61 10.92 -4.58
CA ILE A 133 25.21 10.99 -3.18
C ILE A 133 26.38 11.39 -2.29
N SER A 134 26.07 12.05 -1.17
CA SER A 134 26.98 12.19 -0.02
C SER A 134 26.76 11.00 0.91
N THR A 135 27.86 10.38 1.34
CA THR A 135 27.83 9.29 2.32
C THR A 135 28.18 9.75 3.72
N GLU A 136 28.22 11.06 3.98
CA GLU A 136 28.44 11.61 5.31
C GLU A 136 27.33 11.15 6.26
N GLY A 137 27.73 10.64 7.45
CA GLY A 137 26.79 10.10 8.44
C GLY A 137 26.12 8.76 8.07
N ILE A 138 26.50 8.15 6.94
CA ILE A 138 25.99 6.85 6.49
C ILE A 138 26.96 5.75 6.90
N ALA A 139 26.42 4.68 7.50
CA ALA A 139 27.15 3.47 7.86
C ALA A 139 27.03 2.36 6.81
N ALA A 140 25.89 2.27 6.13
CA ALA A 140 25.62 1.35 5.03
C ALA A 140 24.38 1.75 4.24
N GLY A 141 24.21 1.15 3.06
CA GLY A 141 22.97 1.18 2.30
C GLY A 141 22.56 -0.19 1.81
N ALA A 142 21.24 -0.45 1.79
CA ALA A 142 20.65 -1.62 1.17
C ALA A 142 20.09 -1.22 -0.19
N TYR A 143 20.66 -1.77 -1.26
CA TYR A 143 20.26 -1.47 -2.64
C TYR A 143 19.61 -2.67 -3.30
N GLY A 144 18.33 -2.54 -3.62
CA GLY A 144 17.60 -3.51 -4.40
C GLY A 144 17.86 -3.35 -5.89
N ARG A 145 18.62 -4.31 -6.49
CA ARG A 145 19.03 -4.25 -7.89
C ARG A 145 17.93 -4.60 -8.87
N SER A 146 17.03 -5.48 -8.46
CA SER A 146 15.92 -5.97 -9.27
C SER A 146 14.65 -6.16 -8.46
N GLY A 147 13.51 -6.14 -9.13
CA GLY A 147 12.21 -6.30 -8.48
C GLY A 147 11.78 -5.13 -7.61
N GLU A 148 12.39 -3.97 -7.77
CA GLU A 148 12.08 -2.76 -7.01
C GLU A 148 12.07 -1.52 -7.90
N GLY A 149 11.25 -0.53 -7.54
CA GLY A 149 11.13 0.71 -8.28
C GLY A 149 9.74 1.34 -8.12
N TRP A 150 9.22 1.93 -9.18
CA TRP A 150 7.92 2.61 -9.16
C TRP A 150 7.14 2.40 -10.46
N PHE A 151 5.83 2.66 -10.39
CA PHE A 151 4.90 2.39 -11.49
C PHE A 151 3.72 3.35 -11.45
N ASP A 152 2.87 3.32 -12.48
CA ASP A 152 1.64 4.11 -12.53
C ASP A 152 0.50 3.40 -11.77
N ALA A 153 0.13 3.96 -10.60
CA ALA A 153 -0.96 3.46 -9.77
C ALA A 153 -2.33 3.55 -10.43
N HIS A 154 -2.57 4.60 -11.23
CA HIS A 154 -3.81 4.76 -11.98
C HIS A 154 -3.93 3.71 -13.08
N ALA A 155 -2.85 3.45 -13.79
CA ALA A 155 -2.82 2.40 -14.81
C ALA A 155 -3.11 1.03 -14.19
N LEU A 156 -2.45 0.68 -13.07
CA LEU A 156 -2.71 -0.59 -12.38
C LEU A 156 -4.16 -0.71 -11.93
N LEU A 157 -4.72 0.31 -11.29
CA LEU A 157 -6.14 0.32 -10.88
C LEU A 157 -7.07 0.18 -12.10
N SER A 158 -6.76 0.86 -13.19
CA SER A 158 -7.56 0.82 -14.42
C SER A 158 -7.56 -0.56 -15.05
N LEU A 159 -6.44 -1.29 -15.03
CA LEU A 159 -6.37 -2.67 -15.51
C LEU A 159 -7.32 -3.59 -14.73
N PHE A 160 -7.26 -3.55 -13.40
CA PHE A 160 -8.19 -4.34 -12.57
C PHE A 160 -9.64 -3.95 -12.85
N ARG A 161 -9.96 -2.65 -12.85
CA ARG A 161 -11.34 -2.17 -13.04
C ARG A 161 -11.93 -2.49 -14.41
N LYS A 162 -11.15 -2.35 -15.49
CA LYS A 162 -11.57 -2.71 -16.84
C LYS A 162 -12.03 -4.17 -16.90
N GLY A 163 -11.30 -5.06 -16.23
CA GLY A 163 -11.63 -6.48 -16.18
C GLY A 163 -12.87 -6.83 -15.34
N LEU A 164 -13.30 -5.99 -14.40
CA LEU A 164 -14.43 -6.30 -13.52
C LEU A 164 -15.76 -6.39 -14.30
N LYS A 165 -15.98 -5.50 -15.28
CA LYS A 165 -17.19 -5.49 -16.09
C LYS A 165 -17.34 -6.78 -16.89
N ASP A 166 -16.28 -7.22 -17.55
CA ASP A 166 -16.30 -8.45 -18.35
C ASP A 166 -16.50 -9.70 -17.48
N ARG A 167 -16.16 -9.60 -16.20
CA ARG A 167 -16.27 -10.66 -15.20
C ARG A 167 -17.60 -10.65 -14.42
N LYS A 168 -18.57 -9.83 -14.85
CA LYS A 168 -19.92 -9.72 -14.25
C LYS A 168 -19.86 -9.39 -12.75
N ILE A 169 -19.14 -8.33 -12.42
CA ILE A 169 -19.08 -7.75 -11.09
C ILE A 169 -19.86 -6.45 -11.12
N ASP A 170 -20.86 -6.32 -10.26
CA ASP A 170 -21.69 -5.12 -10.19
C ASP A 170 -20.96 -4.04 -9.40
N PHE A 171 -20.63 -2.95 -10.08
CA PHE A 171 -20.03 -1.78 -9.46
C PHE A 171 -21.14 -0.80 -9.05
N ILE A 172 -21.24 -0.52 -7.74
CA ILE A 172 -22.25 0.34 -7.15
C ILE A 172 -21.56 1.62 -6.65
N SER A 173 -21.90 2.74 -7.28
CA SER A 173 -21.36 4.05 -6.89
C SER A 173 -22.21 4.65 -5.78
N GLU A 174 -21.94 4.23 -4.53
CA GLU A 174 -22.68 4.64 -3.34
C GLU A 174 -21.82 4.54 -2.08
N THR A 175 -22.25 5.27 -1.04
CA THR A 175 -21.61 5.22 0.28
C THR A 175 -22.33 4.23 1.18
N VAL A 176 -21.60 3.31 1.80
CA VAL A 176 -22.14 2.46 2.87
C VAL A 176 -22.23 3.29 4.15
N THR A 177 -23.42 3.33 4.74
CA THR A 177 -23.74 4.10 5.96
C THR A 177 -24.09 3.23 7.17
N GLY A 178 -24.31 1.92 6.95
CA GLY A 178 -24.61 0.99 8.01
C GLY A 178 -24.39 -0.46 7.59
N ILE A 179 -24.21 -1.34 8.56
CA ILE A 179 -24.12 -2.79 8.35
C ILE A 179 -25.08 -3.46 9.33
N ARG A 180 -26.02 -4.25 8.78
CA ARG A 180 -26.92 -5.04 9.59
C ARG A 180 -26.27 -6.34 10.02
N ARG A 181 -26.44 -6.66 11.28
CA ARG A 181 -25.92 -7.89 11.90
C ARG A 181 -26.99 -8.58 12.72
N THR A 182 -27.04 -9.90 12.65
CA THR A 182 -27.91 -10.73 13.49
C THR A 182 -27.04 -11.78 14.15
N GLY A 183 -26.84 -11.65 15.45
CA GLY A 183 -25.93 -12.52 16.20
C GLY A 183 -24.49 -12.41 15.70
N ASP A 184 -23.93 -13.49 15.21
CA ASP A 184 -22.58 -13.64 14.69
C ASP A 184 -22.48 -13.48 13.15
N HIS A 185 -23.58 -13.05 12.50
CA HIS A 185 -23.65 -12.91 11.06
C HIS A 185 -24.02 -11.52 10.60
N VAL A 186 -23.26 -10.96 9.66
CA VAL A 186 -23.63 -9.79 8.88
C VAL A 186 -24.65 -10.23 7.82
N THR A 187 -25.74 -9.46 7.68
CA THR A 187 -26.86 -9.81 6.79
C THR A 187 -27.06 -8.84 5.66
N ALA A 188 -26.68 -7.56 5.82
CA ALA A 188 -26.85 -6.54 4.79
C ALA A 188 -25.93 -5.33 5.00
N ALA A 189 -25.70 -4.59 3.91
CA ALA A 189 -25.13 -3.23 3.90
C ALA A 189 -26.25 -2.21 3.59
N GLU A 190 -26.25 -1.10 4.31
CA GLU A 190 -27.15 0.04 4.10
C GLU A 190 -26.42 1.14 3.34
N LEU A 191 -27.06 1.71 2.32
CA LEU A 191 -26.49 2.73 1.45
C LEU A 191 -27.04 4.12 1.77
N ALA A 192 -26.29 5.16 1.43
CA ALA A 192 -26.67 6.54 1.66
C ALA A 192 -27.99 6.95 0.93
N ASN A 193 -28.29 6.33 -0.19
CA ASN A 193 -29.55 6.52 -0.92
C ASN A 193 -30.76 5.83 -0.29
N GLY A 194 -30.58 5.14 0.85
CA GLY A 194 -31.62 4.40 1.58
C GLY A 194 -31.84 2.97 1.11
N GLU A 195 -31.12 2.52 0.07
CA GLU A 195 -31.16 1.12 -0.35
C GLU A 195 -30.48 0.20 0.67
N VAL A 196 -30.94 -1.05 0.72
CA VAL A 196 -30.38 -2.10 1.53
C VAL A 196 -30.00 -3.26 0.63
N ILE A 197 -28.75 -3.69 0.72
CA ILE A 197 -28.20 -4.80 -0.05
C ILE A 197 -27.93 -5.96 0.89
N GLU A 198 -28.66 -7.07 0.71
CA GLU A 198 -28.40 -8.31 1.43
C GLU A 198 -27.06 -8.92 0.99
N ALA A 199 -26.29 -9.41 1.95
CA ALA A 199 -24.97 -9.96 1.71
C ALA A 199 -24.79 -11.32 2.40
N GLY A 200 -24.27 -12.30 1.66
CA GLY A 200 -23.80 -13.56 2.23
C GLY A 200 -22.47 -13.39 2.97
N ILE A 201 -21.52 -12.72 2.33
CA ILE A 201 -20.21 -12.34 2.87
C ILE A 201 -20.00 -10.84 2.66
N VAL A 202 -19.43 -10.16 3.65
CA VAL A 202 -18.98 -8.77 3.53
C VAL A 202 -17.46 -8.71 3.66
N VAL A 203 -16.80 -8.06 2.69
CA VAL A 203 -15.37 -7.79 2.74
C VAL A 203 -15.16 -6.30 2.93
N ASN A 204 -14.56 -5.93 4.05
CA ASN A 204 -14.13 -4.57 4.34
C ASN A 204 -12.78 -4.30 3.68
N ALA A 205 -12.79 -3.61 2.54
CA ALA A 205 -11.64 -3.13 1.79
C ALA A 205 -11.64 -1.59 1.71
N ALA A 206 -12.24 -0.93 2.71
CA ALA A 206 -12.55 0.51 2.69
C ALA A 206 -11.33 1.42 2.99
N GLY A 207 -10.11 0.87 3.00
CA GLY A 207 -8.87 1.62 3.21
C GLY A 207 -8.95 2.50 4.46
N THR A 208 -8.76 3.81 4.30
CA THR A 208 -8.81 4.80 5.41
C THR A 208 -10.16 4.85 6.15
N GLY A 209 -11.23 4.37 5.53
CA GLY A 209 -12.56 4.24 6.13
C GLY A 209 -12.81 2.91 6.86
N ALA A 210 -11.85 2.00 6.85
CA ALA A 210 -12.04 0.63 7.33
C ALA A 210 -12.46 0.53 8.81
N GLY A 211 -11.88 1.36 9.67
CA GLY A 211 -12.28 1.43 11.08
C GLY A 211 -13.74 1.86 11.26
N LYS A 212 -14.23 2.82 10.45
CA LYS A 212 -15.63 3.24 10.47
C LYS A 212 -16.56 2.13 9.98
N VAL A 213 -16.19 1.45 8.90
CA VAL A 213 -16.97 0.32 8.36
C VAL A 213 -17.04 -0.83 9.35
N ALA A 214 -15.94 -1.16 10.04
CA ALA A 214 -15.95 -2.15 11.12
C ALA A 214 -16.90 -1.75 12.26
N ALA A 215 -16.86 -0.49 12.69
CA ALA A 215 -17.72 0.03 13.74
C ALA A 215 -19.21 -0.03 13.38
N MET A 216 -19.59 0.12 12.10
CA MET A 216 -20.97 -0.08 11.64
C MET A 216 -21.47 -1.51 11.88
N ALA A 217 -20.59 -2.51 11.86
CA ALA A 217 -20.89 -3.89 12.20
C ALA A 217 -20.75 -4.19 13.73
N GLY A 218 -20.47 -3.18 14.55
CA GLY A 218 -20.20 -3.34 15.98
C GLY A 218 -18.85 -3.99 16.29
N LEU A 219 -17.90 -3.91 15.36
CA LEU A 219 -16.57 -4.49 15.47
C LEU A 219 -15.51 -3.40 15.69
N HIS A 220 -14.47 -3.73 16.45
CA HIS A 220 -13.32 -2.84 16.63
C HIS A 220 -12.24 -3.12 15.60
N LEU A 221 -11.70 -2.09 14.96
CA LEU A 221 -10.54 -2.19 14.08
C LEU A 221 -9.65 -0.96 14.29
N PRO A 222 -8.39 -1.11 14.74
CA PRO A 222 -7.51 0.02 15.07
C PRO A 222 -6.86 0.62 13.80
N VAL A 223 -7.66 0.83 12.76
CA VAL A 223 -7.22 1.41 11.48
C VAL A 223 -7.81 2.79 11.34
N GLU A 224 -6.95 3.77 11.08
CA GLU A 224 -7.32 5.17 10.95
C GLU A 224 -6.52 5.86 9.83
N PRO A 225 -7.01 6.98 9.27
CA PRO A 225 -6.28 7.73 8.25
C PRO A 225 -5.06 8.43 8.84
N ARG A 226 -3.92 8.39 8.12
CA ARG A 226 -2.74 9.22 8.33
C ARG A 226 -2.46 10.01 7.08
N LYS A 227 -2.26 11.33 7.21
CA LYS A 227 -1.93 12.21 6.09
C LYS A 227 -0.43 12.14 5.80
N ARG A 228 -0.09 12.11 4.52
CA ARG A 228 1.29 12.23 4.03
C ARG A 228 1.33 13.22 2.88
N SER A 229 2.29 14.14 2.96
CA SER A 229 2.55 15.12 1.91
C SER A 229 3.60 14.59 0.94
N VAL A 230 3.33 14.75 -0.34
CA VAL A 230 4.28 14.46 -1.43
C VAL A 230 4.51 15.76 -2.19
N PHE A 231 5.77 16.11 -2.42
CA PHE A 231 6.16 17.33 -3.09
C PHE A 231 6.81 17.03 -4.43
N VAL A 232 6.66 17.96 -5.36
CA VAL A 232 7.25 17.93 -6.69
C VAL A 232 8.24 19.05 -6.81
N PHE A 233 9.44 18.75 -7.28
CA PHE A 233 10.45 19.77 -7.52
C PHE A 233 11.25 19.53 -8.81
N GLU A 234 11.79 20.61 -9.35
CA GLU A 234 12.73 20.63 -10.45
C GLU A 234 14.17 20.79 -9.93
N ALA A 235 15.10 20.07 -10.53
CA ALA A 235 16.54 20.23 -10.33
C ALA A 235 17.21 20.40 -11.70
N ARG A 236 18.41 21.01 -11.70
CA ARG A 236 19.22 21.16 -12.91
C ARG A 236 19.76 19.80 -13.37
N ASP A 237 20.29 19.05 -12.40
CA ASP A 237 20.95 17.78 -12.67
C ASP A 237 19.95 16.63 -12.78
N ARG A 238 20.32 15.63 -13.58
CA ARG A 238 19.56 14.41 -13.84
C ARG A 238 20.43 13.22 -13.51
N PHE A 239 19.82 12.17 -12.98
CA PHE A 239 20.50 10.95 -12.62
C PHE A 239 19.75 9.77 -13.26
N ASP A 240 20.29 9.25 -14.37
CA ASP A 240 19.64 8.18 -15.15
C ASP A 240 19.57 6.85 -14.37
N ASP A 241 20.50 6.66 -13.44
CA ASP A 241 20.65 5.46 -12.59
C ASP A 241 20.04 5.62 -11.20
N MET A 242 19.36 6.73 -10.92
CA MET A 242 18.82 7.02 -9.58
C MET A 242 17.71 6.05 -9.20
N PRO A 243 17.90 5.25 -8.13
CA PRO A 243 16.82 4.48 -7.50
C PRO A 243 15.90 5.40 -6.70
N LEU A 244 14.80 4.86 -6.17
CA LEU A 244 14.12 5.53 -5.07
C LEU A 244 15.04 5.47 -3.85
N LEU A 245 15.50 6.63 -3.40
CA LEU A 245 16.40 6.78 -2.27
C LEU A 245 15.61 7.12 -1.01
N VAL A 246 15.93 6.46 0.09
CA VAL A 246 15.41 6.74 1.43
C VAL A 246 16.57 7.06 2.36
N ASP A 247 16.58 8.29 2.89
CA ASP A 247 17.53 8.77 3.86
C ASP A 247 17.24 8.22 5.28
N PRO A 248 18.23 8.11 6.18
CA PRO A 248 17.99 7.69 7.57
C PRO A 248 16.97 8.56 8.34
N SER A 249 16.73 9.79 7.89
CA SER A 249 15.69 10.66 8.45
C SER A 249 14.24 10.25 8.07
N GLY A 250 14.09 9.32 7.10
CA GLY A 250 12.81 8.95 6.51
C GLY A 250 12.41 9.79 5.28
N VAL A 251 13.18 10.82 4.94
CA VAL A 251 12.97 11.56 3.69
C VAL A 251 13.31 10.66 2.51
N TYR A 252 12.41 10.59 1.54
CA TYR A 252 12.65 9.84 0.31
C TYR A 252 12.58 10.73 -0.92
N VAL A 253 13.23 10.30 -1.99
CA VAL A 253 13.19 10.98 -3.30
C VAL A 253 13.33 9.99 -4.44
N ARG A 254 12.62 10.24 -5.54
CA ARG A 254 12.78 9.53 -6.81
C ARG A 254 12.54 10.42 -8.02
N PRO A 255 13.09 10.07 -9.18
CA PRO A 255 12.74 10.72 -10.44
C PRO A 255 11.29 10.46 -10.84
N GLU A 256 10.66 11.47 -11.48
CA GLU A 256 9.36 11.35 -12.12
C GLU A 256 9.39 12.12 -13.45
N GLY A 257 9.74 11.42 -14.54
CA GLY A 257 9.94 12.03 -15.85
C GLY A 257 10.97 13.16 -15.81
N SER A 258 10.52 14.41 -15.94
CA SER A 258 11.39 15.59 -15.94
C SER A 258 11.52 16.28 -14.56
N VAL A 259 10.86 15.78 -13.55
CA VAL A 259 10.88 16.32 -12.18
C VAL A 259 11.29 15.24 -11.18
N PHE A 260 11.30 15.58 -9.91
CA PHE A 260 11.45 14.64 -8.81
C PHE A 260 10.25 14.73 -7.91
N ILE A 261 9.91 13.60 -7.28
CA ILE A 261 8.96 13.58 -6.17
C ILE A 261 9.66 13.16 -4.89
N THR A 262 9.21 13.75 -3.79
CA THR A 262 9.79 13.56 -2.46
C THR A 262 8.70 13.63 -1.39
N GLY A 263 8.97 13.04 -0.27
CA GLY A 263 8.19 13.13 0.95
C GLY A 263 9.05 12.75 2.14
N GLY A 264 8.49 12.80 3.32
CA GLY A 264 9.17 12.40 4.53
C GLY A 264 8.19 11.82 5.52
N ALA A 265 8.68 10.98 6.43
CA ALA A 265 7.89 10.55 7.55
C ALA A 265 7.70 11.75 8.51
N GLU A 266 6.46 11.97 8.95
CA GLU A 266 6.23 12.84 10.09
C GLU A 266 6.81 12.20 11.35
N SER A 267 7.20 13.02 12.32
CA SER A 267 7.69 12.48 13.60
C SER A 267 6.54 11.72 14.29
N HIS A 268 6.85 10.61 14.95
CA HIS A 268 5.85 9.82 15.69
C HIS A 268 5.03 10.63 16.71
N GLU A 269 5.59 11.75 17.19
CA GLU A 269 4.92 12.64 18.15
C GLU A 269 3.83 13.49 17.49
N THR A 270 3.98 13.83 16.20
CA THR A 270 3.04 14.65 15.44
C THR A 270 2.09 13.85 14.57
N ASP A 271 2.40 12.56 14.32
CA ASP A 271 1.61 11.69 13.45
C ASP A 271 0.29 11.27 14.11
N LYS A 272 -0.76 12.05 13.85
CA LYS A 272 -2.11 11.88 14.39
C LYS A 272 -3.08 11.39 13.31
N ALA A 273 -4.23 10.87 13.76
CA ALA A 273 -5.33 10.59 12.86
C ALA A 273 -5.69 11.86 12.07
N ALA A 274 -5.69 11.75 10.75
CA ALA A 274 -6.00 12.86 9.86
C ALA A 274 -7.51 13.15 9.86
N ASP A 275 -7.87 14.43 9.66
CA ASP A 275 -9.21 14.76 9.21
C ASP A 275 -9.43 14.12 7.83
N PRO A 276 -10.46 13.29 7.63
CA PRO A 276 -10.71 12.62 6.35
C PRO A 276 -10.93 13.57 5.16
N GLU A 277 -11.23 14.84 5.41
CA GLU A 277 -11.45 15.86 4.37
C GLU A 277 -10.23 16.77 4.14
N ASP A 278 -9.20 16.68 4.97
CA ASP A 278 -7.96 17.46 4.83
C ASP A 278 -6.98 16.78 3.88
N PHE A 279 -6.89 17.31 2.66
CA PHE A 279 -5.94 16.88 1.62
C PHE A 279 -4.97 18.00 1.24
N ASP A 280 -4.85 19.05 2.08
CA ASP A 280 -3.87 20.11 1.87
C ASP A 280 -2.48 19.62 2.34
N PRO A 281 -1.42 19.72 1.51
CA PRO A 281 -0.07 19.39 1.92
C PRO A 281 0.42 20.26 3.08
N ASP A 282 1.26 19.70 3.92
CA ASP A 282 2.03 20.48 4.89
C ASP A 282 3.19 21.20 4.18
N TRP A 283 2.89 22.34 3.58
CA TRP A 283 3.84 23.07 2.75
C TRP A 283 5.14 23.46 3.48
N PRO A 284 5.13 23.88 4.75
CA PRO A 284 6.35 24.15 5.51
C PRO A 284 7.31 22.95 5.60
N LEU A 285 6.79 21.73 5.63
CA LEU A 285 7.58 20.50 5.74
C LEU A 285 8.65 20.41 4.64
N PHE A 286 8.36 20.90 3.42
CA PHE A 286 9.33 20.87 2.34
C PHE A 286 10.55 21.74 2.62
N GLU A 287 10.34 22.99 3.01
CA GLU A 287 11.43 23.95 3.24
C GLU A 287 12.16 23.72 4.55
N GLU A 288 11.44 23.33 5.61
CA GLU A 288 11.97 23.22 6.96
C GLU A 288 12.67 21.87 7.21
N VAL A 289 12.26 20.80 6.55
CA VAL A 289 12.74 19.44 6.82
C VAL A 289 13.29 18.76 5.56
N ILE A 290 12.46 18.65 4.50
CA ILE A 290 12.79 17.80 3.37
C ILE A 290 13.96 18.35 2.55
N TRP A 291 13.89 19.60 2.14
CA TRP A 291 14.96 20.21 1.33
C TRP A 291 16.33 20.20 2.02
N PRO A 292 16.49 20.57 3.29
CA PRO A 292 17.78 20.47 3.98
C PRO A 292 18.37 19.06 3.93
N VAL A 293 17.57 18.03 4.19
CA VAL A 293 18.01 16.63 4.11
C VAL A 293 18.42 16.24 2.68
N LEU A 294 17.62 16.63 1.68
CA LEU A 294 17.94 16.36 0.28
C LEU A 294 19.24 17.04 -0.16
N ALA A 295 19.44 18.30 0.24
CA ALA A 295 20.65 19.07 -0.10
C ALA A 295 21.92 18.47 0.54
N GLU A 296 21.82 17.99 1.78
CA GLU A 296 22.93 17.28 2.46
C GLU A 296 23.24 15.94 1.77
N ARG A 297 22.20 15.16 1.45
CA ARG A 297 22.35 13.83 0.86
C ARG A 297 22.72 13.85 -0.60
N ILE A 298 22.22 14.79 -1.38
CA ILE A 298 22.47 14.96 -2.82
C ILE A 298 22.89 16.40 -3.06
N PRO A 299 24.21 16.72 -3.06
CA PRO A 299 24.69 18.10 -3.15
C PRO A 299 24.15 18.89 -4.35
N ALA A 300 23.82 18.21 -5.45
CA ALA A 300 23.19 18.83 -6.61
C ALA A 300 21.76 19.35 -6.33
N PHE A 301 21.15 18.95 -5.22
CA PHE A 301 19.83 19.43 -4.77
C PHE A 301 19.89 20.62 -3.82
N GLU A 302 21.07 21.23 -3.61
CA GLU A 302 21.19 22.53 -2.92
C GLU A 302 20.37 23.62 -3.61
N ALA A 303 20.27 23.57 -4.94
CA ALA A 303 19.52 24.55 -5.75
C ALA A 303 18.38 23.86 -6.52
N ILE A 304 17.23 23.67 -5.86
CA ILE A 304 16.03 23.09 -6.44
C ILE A 304 14.86 24.09 -6.39
N LYS A 305 13.83 23.79 -7.18
CA LYS A 305 12.61 24.60 -7.22
C LYS A 305 11.40 23.72 -6.97
N GLN A 306 10.74 23.91 -5.84
CA GLN A 306 9.44 23.28 -5.60
C GLN A 306 8.41 23.81 -6.62
N THR A 307 7.72 22.90 -7.28
CA THR A 307 6.75 23.22 -8.34
C THR A 307 5.34 22.80 -8.02
N GLY A 308 5.16 21.95 -7.00
CA GLY A 308 3.85 21.48 -6.58
C GLY A 308 3.93 20.46 -5.46
N GLY A 309 2.78 19.87 -5.19
CA GLY A 309 2.64 18.80 -4.19
C GLY A 309 1.19 18.41 -4.04
N TRP A 310 0.97 17.29 -3.35
CA TRP A 310 -0.34 16.82 -2.94
C TRP A 310 -0.24 16.10 -1.60
N ALA A 311 -1.37 15.93 -0.92
CA ALA A 311 -1.44 15.08 0.24
C ALA A 311 -2.37 13.88 -0.03
N GLY A 312 -2.01 12.74 0.52
CA GLY A 312 -2.82 11.54 0.51
C GLY A 312 -3.00 10.99 1.92
N HIS A 313 -4.03 10.19 2.09
CA HIS A 313 -4.23 9.45 3.33
C HIS A 313 -3.98 7.97 3.09
N TYR A 314 -3.31 7.31 4.04
CA TYR A 314 -3.22 5.85 4.06
C TYR A 314 -3.85 5.24 5.31
N ASP A 315 -4.24 3.99 5.21
CA ASP A 315 -4.93 3.22 6.24
C ASP A 315 -3.93 2.67 7.27
N TYR A 316 -3.69 3.45 8.32
CA TYR A 316 -2.69 3.14 9.33
C TYR A 316 -3.25 2.21 10.41
N ASN A 317 -2.65 1.04 10.57
CA ASN A 317 -2.94 0.13 11.67
C ASN A 317 -2.07 0.52 12.89
N ARG A 318 -2.72 1.03 13.94
CA ARG A 318 -2.05 1.52 15.15
C ARG A 318 -1.40 0.42 15.98
N LEU A 319 -1.82 -0.84 15.83
CA LEU A 319 -1.26 -1.93 16.61
C LEU A 319 0.19 -2.23 16.19
N ASP A 320 0.40 -2.41 14.88
CA ASP A 320 1.62 -3.02 14.40
C ASP A 320 2.07 -2.59 12.99
N GLN A 321 1.36 -1.65 12.37
CA GLN A 321 1.67 -1.14 11.03
C GLN A 321 1.61 -2.21 9.93
N ASN A 322 0.86 -3.29 10.16
CA ASN A 322 0.63 -4.37 9.21
C ASN A 322 -0.85 -4.54 8.88
N ALA A 323 -1.09 -5.05 7.69
CA ALA A 323 -2.44 -5.30 7.18
C ALA A 323 -3.22 -6.27 8.08
N VAL A 324 -4.54 -6.12 8.09
CA VAL A 324 -5.47 -7.11 8.64
C VAL A 324 -6.13 -7.82 7.46
N ILE A 325 -5.85 -9.12 7.31
CA ILE A 325 -6.30 -9.94 6.17
C ILE A 325 -6.99 -11.20 6.71
N GLY A 326 -8.24 -11.42 6.31
CA GLY A 326 -9.00 -12.62 6.69
C GLY A 326 -10.27 -12.32 7.48
N PRO A 327 -10.98 -13.35 7.98
CA PRO A 327 -12.26 -13.23 8.66
C PRO A 327 -12.10 -12.68 10.08
N HIS A 328 -13.20 -12.11 10.60
CA HIS A 328 -13.33 -11.86 12.02
C HIS A 328 -13.64 -13.19 12.76
N PRO A 329 -12.96 -13.50 13.89
CA PRO A 329 -13.11 -14.80 14.54
C PRO A 329 -14.51 -15.10 15.06
N GLU A 330 -15.29 -14.07 15.43
CA GLU A 330 -16.66 -14.22 15.93
C GLU A 330 -17.74 -13.86 14.89
N VAL A 331 -17.35 -13.31 13.73
CA VAL A 331 -18.27 -12.92 12.66
C VAL A 331 -17.67 -13.39 11.34
N GLU A 332 -17.66 -14.70 11.13
CA GLU A 332 -16.88 -15.36 10.07
C GLU A 332 -17.22 -14.90 8.65
N ASN A 333 -18.41 -14.35 8.42
CA ASN A 333 -18.81 -13.79 7.14
C ASN A 333 -18.46 -12.29 6.98
N PHE A 334 -17.67 -11.71 7.91
CA PHE A 334 -17.11 -10.38 7.79
C PHE A 334 -15.58 -10.48 7.70
N LEU A 335 -15.05 -10.18 6.54
CA LEU A 335 -13.62 -10.26 6.26
C LEU A 335 -12.98 -8.87 6.20
N PHE A 336 -11.73 -8.80 6.57
CA PHE A 336 -10.88 -7.60 6.49
C PHE A 336 -9.83 -7.75 5.39
N CYS A 337 -9.55 -6.67 4.69
CA CYS A 337 -8.40 -6.51 3.82
C CYS A 337 -8.02 -5.03 3.80
N ASN A 338 -7.32 -4.56 4.82
CA ASN A 338 -7.04 -3.14 5.06
C ASN A 338 -5.95 -2.96 6.12
N GLY A 339 -5.62 -1.71 6.47
CA GLY A 339 -4.63 -1.40 7.49
C GLY A 339 -3.19 -1.60 7.05
N PHE A 340 -2.92 -1.41 5.76
CA PHE A 340 -1.62 -1.67 5.15
C PHE A 340 -0.52 -0.67 5.53
N SER A 341 -0.86 0.42 6.17
CA SER A 341 0.11 1.39 6.72
C SER A 341 1.14 1.90 5.72
N GLY A 342 0.68 2.25 4.50
CA GLY A 342 1.52 2.75 3.40
C GLY A 342 1.94 1.70 2.37
N HIS A 343 1.76 0.40 2.62
CA HIS A 343 2.19 -0.68 1.71
C HIS A 343 1.08 -1.24 0.80
N GLY A 344 -0.15 -0.76 0.96
CA GLY A 344 -1.35 -1.35 0.35
C GLY A 344 -1.32 -1.43 -1.17
N LEU A 345 -0.79 -0.40 -1.86
CA LEU A 345 -0.77 -0.40 -3.31
C LEU A 345 0.04 -1.59 -3.87
N GLN A 346 1.24 -1.81 -3.36
CA GLN A 346 2.11 -2.89 -3.82
C GLN A 346 1.70 -4.27 -3.31
N GLN A 347 0.92 -4.36 -2.23
CA GLN A 347 0.50 -5.64 -1.64
C GLN A 347 -0.93 -6.04 -2.04
N ALA A 348 -1.72 -5.12 -2.59
CA ALA A 348 -3.13 -5.35 -2.92
C ALA A 348 -3.37 -6.55 -3.85
N PRO A 349 -2.58 -6.80 -4.90
CA PRO A 349 -2.78 -7.99 -5.74
C PRO A 349 -2.65 -9.30 -4.95
N ALA A 350 -1.64 -9.41 -4.08
CA ALA A 350 -1.41 -10.59 -3.26
C ALA A 350 -2.49 -10.75 -2.18
N ALA A 351 -2.84 -9.67 -1.48
CA ALA A 351 -3.88 -9.68 -0.46
C ALA A 351 -5.26 -10.00 -1.07
N GLY A 352 -5.54 -9.45 -2.26
CA GLY A 352 -6.75 -9.78 -3.01
C GLY A 352 -6.83 -11.25 -3.38
N LYS A 353 -5.72 -11.84 -3.82
CA LYS A 353 -5.59 -13.28 -4.09
C LYS A 353 -5.86 -14.10 -2.82
N ALA A 354 -5.24 -13.72 -1.70
CA ALA A 354 -5.40 -14.40 -0.42
C ALA A 354 -6.86 -14.40 0.08
N ILE A 355 -7.56 -13.26 0.02
CA ILE A 355 -8.99 -13.18 0.36
C ILE A 355 -9.84 -14.04 -0.59
N ALA A 356 -9.56 -14.02 -1.88
CA ALA A 356 -10.30 -14.83 -2.84
C ALA A 356 -10.11 -16.33 -2.58
N GLU A 357 -8.89 -16.78 -2.30
CA GLU A 357 -8.60 -18.17 -1.92
C GLU A 357 -9.32 -18.56 -0.64
N PHE A 358 -9.30 -17.70 0.37
CA PHE A 358 -9.97 -17.95 1.63
C PHE A 358 -11.48 -18.15 1.43
N VAL A 359 -12.12 -17.27 0.66
CA VAL A 359 -13.56 -17.34 0.36
C VAL A 359 -13.93 -18.58 -0.44
N VAL A 360 -13.15 -18.93 -1.45
CA VAL A 360 -13.47 -20.03 -2.37
C VAL A 360 -13.09 -21.40 -1.83
N HIS A 361 -11.98 -21.45 -1.10
CA HIS A 361 -11.37 -22.72 -0.71
C HIS A 361 -11.32 -22.95 0.81
N GLY A 362 -11.72 -21.97 1.62
CA GLY A 362 -11.71 -22.05 3.08
C GLY A 362 -10.31 -21.90 3.69
N GLY A 363 -9.34 -21.35 2.95
CA GLY A 363 -7.97 -21.12 3.43
C GLY A 363 -7.03 -20.60 2.37
N TYR A 364 -5.87 -20.11 2.79
CA TYR A 364 -4.82 -19.59 1.92
C TYR A 364 -4.09 -20.73 1.20
N ARG A 365 -3.71 -20.53 -0.06
CA ARG A 365 -3.02 -21.53 -0.89
C ARG A 365 -1.73 -21.02 -1.49
N THR A 366 -1.70 -19.78 -1.94
CA THR A 366 -0.55 -19.18 -2.62
C THR A 366 0.38 -18.51 -1.61
N ILE A 367 -0.17 -17.69 -0.72
CA ILE A 367 0.57 -17.01 0.35
C ILE A 367 -0.20 -17.21 1.64
N ASP A 368 0.44 -17.75 2.65
CA ASP A 368 -0.14 -17.85 3.99
C ASP A 368 -0.21 -16.48 4.64
N CYS A 369 -1.42 -15.95 4.75
CA CYS A 369 -1.71 -14.66 5.41
C CYS A 369 -2.21 -14.81 6.85
N SER A 370 -2.10 -15.99 7.47
CA SER A 370 -2.60 -16.24 8.84
C SER A 370 -1.99 -15.28 9.87
N ALA A 371 -0.71 -14.92 9.70
CA ALA A 371 -0.05 -13.95 10.57
C ALA A 371 -0.70 -12.56 10.57
N PHE A 372 -1.42 -12.21 9.48
CA PHE A 372 -2.17 -10.96 9.35
C PHE A 372 -3.61 -11.06 9.88
N GLY A 373 -4.03 -12.21 10.44
CA GLY A 373 -5.36 -12.45 10.95
C GLY A 373 -5.79 -11.47 12.06
N TYR A 374 -7.12 -11.32 12.24
CA TYR A 374 -7.70 -10.39 13.21
C TYR A 374 -7.44 -10.82 14.67
N GLU A 375 -7.15 -12.08 14.93
CA GLU A 375 -6.89 -12.63 16.27
C GLU A 375 -5.81 -11.83 16.99
N ARG A 376 -4.77 -11.37 16.27
CA ARG A 376 -3.71 -10.56 16.88
C ARG A 376 -4.19 -9.19 17.37
N ILE A 377 -5.25 -8.64 16.75
CA ILE A 377 -5.90 -7.39 17.20
C ILE A 377 -6.64 -7.66 18.52
N ALA A 378 -7.45 -8.73 18.57
CA ALA A 378 -8.21 -9.11 19.77
C ALA A 378 -7.31 -9.46 20.95
N GLU A 379 -6.18 -10.10 20.70
CA GLU A 379 -5.18 -10.52 21.70
C GLU A 379 -4.17 -9.41 22.07
N ASN A 380 -4.22 -8.26 21.39
CA ASN A 380 -3.21 -7.20 21.49
C ASN A 380 -1.76 -7.72 21.33
N ARG A 381 -1.57 -8.58 20.34
CA ARG A 381 -0.30 -9.24 20.01
C ARG A 381 0.26 -8.69 18.68
N PRO A 382 1.07 -7.61 18.75
CA PRO A 382 1.56 -6.93 17.55
C PRO A 382 2.49 -7.82 16.70
N PHE A 383 2.31 -7.75 15.39
CA PHE A 383 3.17 -8.34 14.38
C PHE A 383 3.79 -7.20 13.56
N ARG A 384 4.86 -6.58 14.10
CA ARG A 384 5.36 -5.30 13.60
C ARG A 384 6.22 -5.42 12.36
N GLU A 385 5.94 -4.58 11.36
CA GLU A 385 6.89 -4.22 10.32
C GLU A 385 7.78 -3.07 10.81
N LEU A 386 9.09 -3.27 10.78
CA LEU A 386 10.07 -2.27 11.25
C LEU A 386 10.55 -1.33 10.14
N ASN A 387 10.30 -1.67 8.88
CA ASN A 387 10.74 -0.91 7.73
C ASN A 387 9.55 -0.19 7.07
N VAL A 388 8.90 0.68 7.83
CA VAL A 388 7.83 1.59 7.36
C VAL A 388 8.48 2.90 6.92
N ILE A 389 8.18 3.34 5.69
CA ILE A 389 8.73 4.54 5.05
C ILE A 389 7.59 5.52 4.80
#